data_44037fafe1afef4a757560fc693e7c7f
#
_entry.id   44037fafe1afef4a757560fc693e7c7f
#
_cell.length_a   1.000
_cell.length_b   1.000
_cell.length_c   1.000
_cell.angle_alpha   90.00
_cell.angle_beta   90.00
_cell.angle_gamma   90.00
#
_symmetry.space_group_name_H-M   'P 1'
#
loop_
_entity.id
_entity.type
_entity.pdbx_description
1 polymer ?
#
loop_
_entity_poly.entity_id
_entity_poly.type
_entity_poly.pdbx_seq_one_letter_code
_entity_poly.pdbx_strand_id
1 'polypeptide(L)'
;MSQLTLALDADISTRHLSCLETGRAQPSREMLLRLAEALEIPLRERNTLLQAAGHAPLYRQTSLDAPEMEAACQAVDLLLQQQEPYPAIVIDRYWNTLRMNSGTRHFLGRFPICDSVKPHNGVRFVFHPKGLRPFIENWESAAARIIQRVHREAVANPSDETMKCFLEELLSYPAVPSRWRLLDLDDSPPPFLTIDYRWNNSTLRLFSTITSFGTPQDVALQEMRIESFFPADEATRAALTAPR
;
A
#
# COMPACT_ATOMS: atom_id res chain seq x y z
N MET A 1 16.26 -15.25 8.45
CA MET A 1 17.05 -14.98 9.66
C MET A 1 17.23 -16.27 10.42
N SER A 2 18.43 -16.57 11.03
CA SER A 2 18.64 -17.75 11.88
C SER A 2 18.23 -17.45 13.33
N GLN A 3 17.93 -18.50 14.14
CA GLN A 3 17.67 -18.33 15.57
C GLN A 3 18.83 -17.61 16.30
N LEU A 4 20.08 -17.91 15.92
CA LEU A 4 21.25 -17.26 16.50
C LEU A 4 21.26 -15.75 16.19
N THR A 5 21.02 -15.39 14.94
CA THR A 5 20.97 -13.97 14.52
C THR A 5 19.86 -13.24 15.24
N LEU A 6 18.63 -13.79 15.25
CA LEU A 6 17.49 -13.17 15.94
C LEU A 6 17.74 -13.01 17.43
N ALA A 7 18.34 -14.01 18.09
CA ALA A 7 18.67 -13.95 19.49
C ALA A 7 19.68 -12.82 19.81
N LEU A 8 20.69 -12.65 18.94
CA LEU A 8 21.66 -11.56 19.08
C LEU A 8 21.03 -10.20 18.87
N ASP A 9 20.22 -10.03 17.80
CA ASP A 9 19.57 -8.75 17.48
C ASP A 9 18.56 -8.34 18.54
N ALA A 10 17.86 -9.31 19.17
CA ALA A 10 16.90 -9.07 20.25
C ALA A 10 17.52 -9.01 21.64
N ASP A 11 18.85 -9.18 21.77
CA ASP A 11 19.58 -9.25 23.06
C ASP A 11 19.00 -10.29 24.01
N ILE A 12 18.81 -11.53 23.52
CA ILE A 12 18.32 -12.67 24.28
C ILE A 12 19.20 -13.91 24.04
N SER A 13 19.13 -14.90 24.93
CA SER A 13 19.84 -16.16 24.67
C SER A 13 19.07 -17.02 23.65
N THR A 14 19.80 -17.76 22.81
CA THR A 14 19.21 -18.72 21.86
C THR A 14 18.38 -19.78 22.56
N ARG A 15 18.79 -20.22 23.79
CA ARG A 15 18.03 -21.14 24.62
C ARG A 15 16.67 -20.56 25.01
N HIS A 16 16.64 -19.28 25.38
CA HIS A 16 15.37 -18.61 25.76
C HIS A 16 14.45 -18.47 24.54
N LEU A 17 14.99 -18.05 23.39
CA LEU A 17 14.25 -18.00 22.14
C LEU A 17 13.62 -19.35 21.78
N SER A 18 14.42 -20.44 21.88
CA SER A 18 13.92 -21.80 21.63
C SER A 18 12.80 -22.22 22.62
N CYS A 19 12.86 -21.78 23.88
CA CYS A 19 11.78 -22.01 24.84
C CYS A 19 10.50 -21.25 24.48
N LEU A 20 10.61 -20.01 23.96
CA LEU A 20 9.47 -19.24 23.47
C LEU A 20 8.81 -19.90 22.25
N GLU A 21 9.60 -20.26 21.25
CA GLU A 21 9.12 -20.91 20.01
C GLU A 21 8.44 -22.28 20.28
N THR A 22 8.91 -23.00 21.29
CA THR A 22 8.33 -24.31 21.68
C THR A 22 7.21 -24.19 22.70
N GLY A 23 6.80 -22.98 23.11
CA GLY A 23 5.76 -22.75 24.11
C GLY A 23 6.13 -23.13 25.53
N ARG A 24 7.42 -23.37 25.84
CA ARG A 24 7.93 -23.73 27.16
C ARG A 24 8.12 -22.52 28.09
N ALA A 25 8.10 -21.32 27.52
CA ALA A 25 8.17 -20.08 28.26
C ALA A 25 7.12 -19.09 27.73
N GLN A 26 6.57 -18.26 28.61
CA GLN A 26 5.72 -17.14 28.22
C GLN A 26 6.59 -15.90 28.02
N PRO A 27 6.45 -15.16 26.90
CA PRO A 27 7.20 -13.96 26.65
C PRO A 27 6.68 -12.81 27.52
N SER A 28 7.61 -12.02 28.10
CA SER A 28 7.23 -10.74 28.69
C SER A 28 6.90 -9.73 27.60
N ARG A 29 6.17 -8.66 27.97
CA ARG A 29 5.88 -7.54 27.05
C ARG A 29 7.14 -6.96 26.41
N GLU A 30 8.18 -6.74 27.23
CA GLU A 30 9.46 -6.19 26.75
C GLU A 30 10.14 -7.13 25.76
N MET A 31 10.12 -8.44 26.04
CA MET A 31 10.67 -9.47 25.16
C MET A 31 9.97 -9.45 23.78
N LEU A 32 8.64 -9.39 23.78
CA LEU A 32 7.88 -9.30 22.51
C LEU A 32 8.24 -8.05 21.71
N LEU A 33 8.42 -6.90 22.37
CA LEU A 33 8.78 -5.66 21.69
C LEU A 33 10.20 -5.72 21.11
N ARG A 34 11.18 -6.30 21.81
CA ARG A 34 12.53 -6.51 21.29
C ARG A 34 12.55 -7.45 20.07
N LEU A 35 11.83 -8.58 20.17
CA LEU A 35 11.69 -9.50 19.04
C LEU A 35 10.99 -8.85 17.84
N ALA A 36 9.93 -8.07 18.10
CA ALA A 36 9.20 -7.36 17.06
C ALA A 36 10.05 -6.26 16.40
N GLU A 37 10.96 -5.63 17.15
CA GLU A 37 11.92 -4.65 16.61
C GLU A 37 12.96 -5.34 15.73
N ALA A 38 13.60 -6.40 16.24
CA ALA A 38 14.60 -7.17 15.51
C ALA A 38 14.06 -7.81 14.21
N LEU A 39 12.76 -8.13 14.19
CA LEU A 39 12.05 -8.67 13.03
C LEU A 39 11.38 -7.59 12.16
N GLU A 40 11.56 -6.32 12.48
CA GLU A 40 10.93 -5.17 11.78
C GLU A 40 9.40 -5.33 11.62
N ILE A 41 8.74 -5.95 12.63
CA ILE A 41 7.30 -6.19 12.58
C ILE A 41 6.54 -4.85 12.62
N PRO A 42 5.57 -4.62 11.72
CA PRO A 42 4.75 -3.41 11.72
C PRO A 42 3.95 -3.22 13.02
N LEU A 43 3.60 -1.97 13.34
CA LEU A 43 2.98 -1.61 14.64
C LEU A 43 1.66 -2.34 14.92
N ARG A 44 0.83 -2.54 13.90
CA ARG A 44 -0.42 -3.31 14.03
C ARG A 44 -0.17 -4.75 14.43
N GLU A 45 0.76 -5.39 13.76
CA GLU A 45 1.14 -6.78 13.99
C GLU A 45 1.85 -6.91 15.35
N ARG A 46 2.59 -5.89 15.81
CA ARG A 46 3.12 -5.83 17.19
C ARG A 46 1.99 -5.83 18.23
N ASN A 47 0.91 -5.08 17.98
CA ASN A 47 -0.27 -5.12 18.84
C ASN A 47 -0.92 -6.51 18.84
N THR A 48 -1.01 -7.17 17.69
CA THR A 48 -1.53 -8.53 17.58
C THR A 48 -0.69 -9.52 18.38
N LEU A 49 0.65 -9.42 18.31
CA LEU A 49 1.55 -10.25 19.11
C LEU A 49 1.38 -10.02 20.60
N LEU A 50 1.27 -8.76 21.03
CA LEU A 50 1.02 -8.41 22.43
C LEU A 50 -0.29 -9.02 22.92
N GLN A 51 -1.38 -8.87 22.16
CA GLN A 51 -2.69 -9.43 22.49
C GLN A 51 -2.69 -10.96 22.56
N ALA A 52 -2.03 -11.62 21.61
CA ALA A 52 -1.90 -13.08 21.60
C ALA A 52 -1.17 -13.62 22.84
N ALA A 53 -0.24 -12.82 23.40
CA ALA A 53 0.45 -13.15 24.65
C ALA A 53 -0.26 -12.65 25.92
N GLY A 54 -1.49 -12.11 25.80
CA GLY A 54 -2.29 -11.62 26.93
C GLY A 54 -1.92 -10.22 27.43
N HIS A 55 -1.15 -9.44 26.66
CA HIS A 55 -0.80 -8.06 26.97
C HIS A 55 -1.72 -7.06 26.26
N ALA A 56 -1.90 -5.87 26.85
CA ALA A 56 -2.61 -4.78 26.21
C ALA A 56 -1.84 -4.25 24.98
N PRO A 57 -2.54 -3.82 23.91
CA PRO A 57 -1.91 -3.17 22.77
C PRO A 57 -1.16 -1.90 23.19
N LEU A 58 -0.04 -1.61 22.53
CA LEU A 58 0.81 -0.46 22.83
C LEU A 58 0.58 0.71 21.87
N TYR A 59 0.48 0.39 20.57
CA TYR A 59 0.43 1.39 19.52
C TYR A 59 -1.01 1.77 19.22
N ARG A 60 -1.29 3.09 19.24
CA ARG A 60 -2.62 3.62 18.93
C ARG A 60 -2.86 3.56 17.42
N GLN A 61 -4.13 3.49 17.06
CA GLN A 61 -4.63 3.77 15.73
C GLN A 61 -5.53 4.99 15.85
N THR A 62 -4.95 6.16 15.65
CA THR A 62 -5.63 7.44 15.82
C THR A 62 -6.38 7.80 14.54
N SER A 63 -7.61 8.31 14.66
CA SER A 63 -8.34 8.84 13.51
C SER A 63 -7.59 10.02 12.90
N LEU A 64 -7.59 10.14 11.58
CA LEU A 64 -6.95 11.26 10.88
C LEU A 64 -7.59 12.62 11.20
N ASP A 65 -8.83 12.61 11.68
CA ASP A 65 -9.54 13.82 12.10
C ASP A 65 -9.25 14.24 13.55
N ALA A 66 -8.44 13.44 14.27
CA ALA A 66 -8.08 13.76 15.64
C ALA A 66 -7.05 14.91 15.70
N PRO A 67 -7.10 15.77 16.74
CA PRO A 67 -6.18 16.89 16.88
C PRO A 67 -4.70 16.48 16.88
N GLU A 68 -4.38 15.31 17.43
CA GLU A 68 -3.01 14.77 17.49
C GLU A 68 -2.44 14.47 16.11
N MET A 69 -3.29 14.31 15.09
CA MET A 69 -2.91 14.02 13.69
C MET A 69 -2.77 15.29 12.84
N GLU A 70 -3.09 16.46 13.38
CA GLU A 70 -3.11 17.71 12.60
C GLU A 70 -1.78 18.01 11.91
N ALA A 71 -0.66 17.91 12.63
CA ALA A 71 0.67 18.16 12.06
C ALA A 71 1.02 17.16 10.94
N ALA A 72 0.67 15.88 11.11
CA ALA A 72 0.87 14.86 10.07
C ALA A 72 -0.01 15.14 8.84
N CYS A 73 -1.26 15.52 9.05
CA CYS A 73 -2.18 15.90 7.99
C CYS A 73 -1.70 17.15 7.22
N GLN A 74 -1.17 18.16 7.92
CA GLN A 74 -0.57 19.35 7.29
C GLN A 74 0.65 18.98 6.45
N ALA A 75 1.53 18.10 6.94
CA ALA A 75 2.67 17.60 6.15
C ALA A 75 2.22 16.86 4.89
N VAL A 76 1.18 16.04 4.99
CA VAL A 76 0.57 15.36 3.84
C VAL A 76 0.02 16.36 2.83
N ASP A 77 -0.70 17.39 3.27
CA ASP A 77 -1.27 18.40 2.37
C ASP A 77 -0.16 19.20 1.66
N LEU A 78 0.96 19.50 2.34
CA LEU A 78 2.13 20.12 1.71
C LEU A 78 2.75 19.21 0.63
N LEU A 79 2.91 17.91 0.90
CA LEU A 79 3.43 16.96 -0.09
C LEU A 79 2.51 16.84 -1.31
N LEU A 80 1.19 16.79 -1.10
CA LEU A 80 0.22 16.80 -2.18
C LEU A 80 0.30 18.08 -3.02
N GLN A 81 0.48 19.24 -2.37
CA GLN A 81 0.62 20.52 -3.05
C GLN A 81 1.92 20.63 -3.84
N GLN A 82 3.04 20.15 -3.28
CA GLN A 82 4.35 20.16 -3.97
C GLN A 82 4.35 19.30 -5.25
N GLN A 83 3.49 18.28 -5.32
CA GLN A 83 3.38 17.40 -6.49
C GLN A 83 2.62 18.04 -7.67
N GLU A 84 1.88 19.13 -7.44
CA GLU A 84 1.16 19.81 -8.52
C GLU A 84 2.10 20.19 -9.70
N PRO A 85 1.66 20.09 -10.94
CA PRO A 85 0.33 19.71 -11.43
C PRO A 85 0.12 18.18 -11.62
N TYR A 86 1.08 17.37 -11.22
CA TYR A 86 1.02 15.92 -11.38
C TYR A 86 0.10 15.27 -10.34
N PRO A 87 -0.55 14.14 -10.69
CA PRO A 87 -1.43 13.46 -9.76
C PRO A 87 -0.69 12.96 -8.51
N ALA A 88 -1.33 13.09 -7.35
CA ALA A 88 -0.91 12.44 -6.11
C ALA A 88 -2.12 12.10 -5.26
N ILE A 89 -2.08 10.94 -4.61
CA ILE A 89 -3.12 10.45 -3.71
C ILE A 89 -2.51 9.97 -2.41
N VAL A 90 -3.27 10.07 -1.35
CA VAL A 90 -2.99 9.44 -0.06
C VAL A 90 -3.88 8.23 0.06
N ILE A 91 -3.30 7.10 0.37
CA ILE A 91 -4.00 5.82 0.50
C ILE A 91 -3.74 5.17 1.85
N ASP A 92 -4.70 4.38 2.31
CA ASP A 92 -4.52 3.47 3.44
C ASP A 92 -3.88 2.14 3.00
N ARG A 93 -3.72 1.20 3.95
CA ARG A 93 -3.19 -0.14 3.68
C ARG A 93 -4.04 -0.96 2.70
N TYR A 94 -5.34 -0.64 2.55
CA TYR A 94 -6.27 -1.30 1.63
C TYR A 94 -6.45 -0.56 0.31
N TRP A 95 -5.59 0.43 0.01
CA TRP A 95 -5.63 1.24 -1.20
C TRP A 95 -6.85 2.17 -1.31
N ASN A 96 -7.57 2.38 -0.21
CA ASN A 96 -8.62 3.38 -0.18
C ASN A 96 -8.02 4.78 -0.22
N THR A 97 -8.56 5.63 -1.08
CA THR A 97 -8.11 7.01 -1.23
C THR A 97 -8.62 7.86 -0.07
N LEU A 98 -7.69 8.33 0.76
CA LEU A 98 -7.98 9.19 1.90
C LEU A 98 -7.99 10.67 1.49
N ARG A 99 -7.03 11.08 0.65
CA ARG A 99 -6.88 12.44 0.11
C ARG A 99 -6.35 12.39 -1.31
N MET A 100 -6.54 13.47 -2.08
CA MET A 100 -5.96 13.63 -3.40
C MET A 100 -5.74 15.12 -3.71
N ASN A 101 -4.72 15.42 -4.50
CA ASN A 101 -4.44 16.77 -4.97
C ASN A 101 -5.36 17.18 -6.15
N SER A 102 -5.25 18.42 -6.63
CA SER A 102 -6.03 18.89 -7.79
C SER A 102 -5.54 18.24 -9.09
N GLY A 103 -4.25 17.93 -9.21
CA GLY A 103 -3.69 17.20 -10.35
C GLY A 103 -4.37 15.85 -10.56
N THR A 104 -4.65 15.10 -9.48
CA THR A 104 -5.40 13.84 -9.56
C THR A 104 -6.84 14.06 -10.06
N ARG A 105 -7.56 15.07 -9.51
CA ARG A 105 -8.93 15.37 -9.95
C ARG A 105 -8.96 15.74 -11.43
N HIS A 106 -7.99 16.52 -11.90
CA HIS A 106 -7.86 16.90 -13.30
C HIS A 106 -7.52 15.72 -14.20
N PHE A 107 -6.63 14.86 -13.75
CA PHE A 107 -6.28 13.64 -14.48
C PHE A 107 -7.51 12.74 -14.63
N LEU A 108 -8.21 12.46 -13.54
CA LEU A 108 -9.43 11.64 -13.56
C LEU A 108 -10.56 12.25 -14.37
N GLY A 109 -10.71 13.58 -14.35
CA GLY A 109 -11.70 14.32 -15.14
C GLY A 109 -11.51 14.20 -16.66
N ARG A 110 -10.38 13.68 -17.14
CA ARG A 110 -10.13 13.37 -18.55
C ARG A 110 -10.87 12.13 -19.04
N PHE A 111 -11.32 11.28 -18.12
CA PHE A 111 -11.93 9.99 -18.41
C PHE A 111 -13.39 9.98 -17.96
N PRO A 112 -14.32 9.44 -18.76
CA PRO A 112 -15.73 9.28 -18.38
C PRO A 112 -15.89 8.13 -17.39
N ILE A 113 -15.36 8.29 -16.16
CA ILE A 113 -15.43 7.32 -15.09
C ILE A 113 -16.79 7.43 -14.42
N CYS A 114 -17.42 6.29 -14.16
CA CYS A 114 -18.70 6.27 -13.46
C CYS A 114 -18.52 6.50 -11.94
N ASP A 115 -19.23 7.46 -11.38
CA ASP A 115 -19.24 7.76 -9.93
C ASP A 115 -19.67 6.58 -9.05
N SER A 116 -20.26 5.53 -9.65
CA SER A 116 -20.69 4.34 -8.93
C SER A 116 -19.55 3.41 -8.48
N VAL A 117 -18.29 3.69 -8.86
CA VAL A 117 -17.12 2.93 -8.39
C VAL A 117 -16.73 3.42 -7.00
N LYS A 118 -17.52 3.04 -5.97
CA LYS A 118 -17.28 3.37 -4.56
C LYS A 118 -16.99 2.08 -3.79
N PRO A 119 -16.16 2.16 -2.72
CA PRO A 119 -15.41 3.30 -2.22
C PRO A 119 -14.30 3.72 -3.19
N HIS A 120 -13.89 4.99 -3.13
CA HIS A 120 -12.74 5.46 -3.91
C HIS A 120 -11.50 4.69 -3.50
N ASN A 121 -11.01 3.83 -4.40
CA ASN A 121 -9.88 2.95 -4.18
C ASN A 121 -9.08 2.86 -5.47
N GLY A 122 -7.80 3.24 -5.42
CA GLY A 122 -6.96 3.38 -6.60
C GLY A 122 -6.87 2.08 -7.42
N VAL A 123 -6.74 0.93 -6.73
CA VAL A 123 -6.64 -0.37 -7.39
C VAL A 123 -7.97 -0.79 -8.01
N ARG A 124 -9.11 -0.59 -7.32
CA ARG A 124 -10.43 -0.85 -7.89
C ARG A 124 -10.68 -0.04 -9.16
N PHE A 125 -10.23 1.23 -9.21
CA PHE A 125 -10.33 2.02 -10.43
C PHE A 125 -9.61 1.40 -11.62
N VAL A 126 -8.44 0.80 -11.40
CA VAL A 126 -7.67 0.12 -12.45
C VAL A 126 -8.35 -1.17 -12.94
N PHE A 127 -9.04 -1.89 -12.07
CA PHE A 127 -9.67 -3.19 -12.39
C PHE A 127 -11.11 -3.08 -12.88
N HIS A 128 -11.85 -2.09 -12.42
CA HIS A 128 -13.28 -2.01 -12.67
C HIS A 128 -13.61 -1.65 -14.12
N PRO A 129 -14.52 -2.38 -14.82
CA PRO A 129 -14.88 -2.11 -16.23
C PRO A 129 -15.44 -0.70 -16.48
N LYS A 130 -16.02 -0.04 -15.47
CA LYS A 130 -16.52 1.33 -15.53
C LYS A 130 -15.56 2.33 -14.86
N GLY A 131 -14.35 1.91 -14.49
CA GLY A 131 -13.29 2.74 -13.95
C GLY A 131 -12.27 3.12 -15.02
N LEU A 132 -10.99 3.10 -14.65
CA LEU A 132 -9.89 3.44 -15.57
C LEU A 132 -9.54 2.31 -16.55
N ARG A 133 -9.93 1.07 -16.27
CA ARG A 133 -9.58 -0.10 -17.08
C ARG A 133 -9.76 0.07 -18.59
N PRO A 134 -10.89 0.60 -19.12
CA PRO A 134 -11.09 0.74 -20.56
C PRO A 134 -10.10 1.69 -21.25
N PHE A 135 -9.42 2.52 -20.46
CA PHE A 135 -8.50 3.54 -20.92
C PHE A 135 -7.03 3.14 -20.75
N ILE A 136 -6.73 1.99 -20.14
CA ILE A 136 -5.36 1.50 -19.93
C ILE A 136 -4.96 0.58 -21.08
N GLU A 137 -3.98 1.00 -21.88
CA GLU A 137 -3.53 0.26 -23.06
C GLU A 137 -2.72 -0.99 -22.69
N ASN A 138 -1.86 -0.88 -21.67
CA ASN A 138 -1.05 -1.98 -21.15
C ASN A 138 -1.68 -2.65 -19.93
N TRP A 139 -3.04 -2.71 -19.88
CA TRP A 139 -3.77 -3.15 -18.68
C TRP A 139 -3.34 -4.51 -18.14
N GLU A 140 -3.12 -5.50 -19.00
CA GLU A 140 -2.78 -6.86 -18.54
C GLU A 140 -1.47 -6.87 -17.74
N SER A 141 -0.43 -6.19 -18.24
CA SER A 141 0.85 -6.13 -17.54
C SER A 141 0.78 -5.28 -16.28
N ALA A 142 0.08 -4.13 -16.31
CA ALA A 142 -0.10 -3.26 -15.15
C ALA A 142 -0.91 -3.96 -14.04
N ALA A 143 -2.05 -4.57 -14.41
CA ALA A 143 -2.92 -5.26 -13.46
C ALA A 143 -2.27 -6.51 -12.86
N ALA A 144 -1.49 -7.28 -13.65
CA ALA A 144 -0.73 -8.41 -13.14
C ALA A 144 0.22 -7.98 -12.01
N ARG A 145 0.95 -6.88 -12.20
CA ARG A 145 1.89 -6.34 -11.20
C ARG A 145 1.18 -5.87 -9.93
N ILE A 146 0.07 -5.17 -10.09
CA ILE A 146 -0.74 -4.71 -8.96
C ILE A 146 -1.27 -5.90 -8.16
N ILE A 147 -1.81 -6.92 -8.84
CA ILE A 147 -2.31 -8.14 -8.17
C ILE A 147 -1.20 -8.88 -7.44
N GLN A 148 -0.01 -9.01 -8.03
CA GLN A 148 1.14 -9.65 -7.36
C GLN A 148 1.55 -8.88 -6.10
N ARG A 149 1.43 -7.55 -6.11
CA ARG A 149 1.68 -6.74 -4.92
C ARG A 149 0.63 -6.98 -3.83
N VAL A 150 -0.66 -6.94 -4.18
CA VAL A 150 -1.76 -7.25 -3.23
C VAL A 150 -1.63 -8.68 -2.70
N HIS A 151 -1.24 -9.63 -3.54
CA HIS A 151 -0.97 -11.02 -3.16
C HIS A 151 0.12 -11.11 -2.08
N ARG A 152 1.26 -10.43 -2.29
CA ARG A 152 2.35 -10.40 -1.30
C ARG A 152 1.90 -9.79 0.03
N GLU A 153 1.10 -8.72 0.00
CA GLU A 153 0.55 -8.10 1.20
C GLU A 153 -0.42 -9.05 1.94
N ALA A 154 -1.26 -9.80 1.20
CA ALA A 154 -2.17 -10.80 1.78
C ALA A 154 -1.43 -12.01 2.38
N VAL A 155 -0.36 -12.47 1.75
CA VAL A 155 0.48 -13.58 2.25
C VAL A 155 1.30 -13.16 3.46
N ALA A 156 1.80 -11.91 3.48
CA ALA A 156 2.57 -11.37 4.61
C ALA A 156 1.74 -11.28 5.90
N ASN A 157 0.42 -11.11 5.79
CA ASN A 157 -0.48 -11.10 6.96
C ASN A 157 -1.69 -12.05 6.74
N PRO A 158 -1.51 -13.36 7.00
CA PRO A 158 -2.56 -14.35 6.78
C PRO A 158 -3.80 -14.19 7.68
N SER A 159 -3.75 -13.37 8.71
CA SER A 159 -4.90 -13.08 9.58
C SER A 159 -5.75 -11.90 9.11
N ASP A 160 -5.30 -11.16 8.08
CA ASP A 160 -6.02 -10.01 7.53
C ASP A 160 -7.11 -10.45 6.52
N GLU A 161 -8.29 -10.76 7.05
CA GLU A 161 -9.43 -11.18 6.21
C GLU A 161 -9.88 -10.06 5.25
N THR A 162 -9.70 -8.78 5.61
CA THR A 162 -10.03 -7.65 4.72
C THR A 162 -9.14 -7.65 3.48
N MET A 163 -7.83 -7.87 3.64
CA MET A 163 -6.91 -7.96 2.51
C MET A 163 -7.17 -9.19 1.64
N LYS A 164 -7.51 -10.34 2.25
CA LYS A 164 -7.92 -11.54 1.50
C LYS A 164 -9.19 -11.31 0.69
N CYS A 165 -10.23 -10.74 1.30
CA CYS A 165 -11.46 -10.40 0.59
C CYS A 165 -11.21 -9.42 -0.56
N PHE A 166 -10.33 -8.44 -0.34
CA PHE A 166 -9.93 -7.50 -1.39
C PHE A 166 -9.23 -8.19 -2.56
N LEU A 167 -8.29 -9.09 -2.29
CA LEU A 167 -7.63 -9.88 -3.31
C LEU A 167 -8.64 -10.73 -4.12
N GLU A 168 -9.55 -11.45 -3.44
CA GLU A 168 -10.58 -12.25 -4.11
C GLU A 168 -11.53 -11.38 -4.96
N GLU A 169 -11.88 -10.19 -4.48
CA GLU A 169 -12.64 -9.22 -5.27
C GLU A 169 -11.90 -8.87 -6.56
N LEU A 170 -10.60 -8.51 -6.49
CA LEU A 170 -9.81 -8.17 -7.66
C LEU A 170 -9.73 -9.33 -8.67
N LEU A 171 -9.55 -10.56 -8.15
CA LEU A 171 -9.50 -11.77 -8.97
C LEU A 171 -10.85 -12.15 -9.59
N SER A 172 -11.95 -11.61 -9.08
CA SER A 172 -13.32 -11.85 -9.59
C SER A 172 -13.71 -10.93 -10.74
N TYR A 173 -12.95 -9.85 -11.00
CA TYR A 173 -13.27 -8.93 -12.09
C TYR A 173 -13.22 -9.61 -13.46
N PRO A 174 -14.09 -9.21 -14.41
CA PRO A 174 -14.14 -9.82 -15.74
C PRO A 174 -12.77 -9.78 -16.44
N ALA A 175 -12.43 -10.86 -17.16
CA ALA A 175 -11.17 -11.03 -17.90
C ALA A 175 -9.88 -10.89 -17.07
N VAL A 176 -9.94 -11.07 -15.76
CA VAL A 176 -8.76 -11.32 -14.93
C VAL A 176 -8.36 -12.79 -15.13
N PRO A 177 -7.11 -13.07 -15.57
CA PRO A 177 -6.68 -14.43 -15.84
C PRO A 177 -6.63 -15.28 -14.56
N SER A 178 -7.13 -16.53 -14.63
CA SER A 178 -7.12 -17.44 -13.48
C SER A 178 -5.72 -17.75 -12.94
N ARG A 179 -4.68 -17.69 -13.80
CA ARG A 179 -3.28 -17.87 -13.40
C ARG A 179 -2.81 -16.83 -12.36
N TRP A 180 -3.43 -15.66 -12.28
CA TRP A 180 -3.09 -14.62 -11.31
C TRP A 180 -3.52 -14.97 -9.87
N ARG A 181 -4.23 -16.09 -9.66
CA ARG A 181 -4.49 -16.64 -8.32
C ARG A 181 -3.24 -17.20 -7.64
N LEU A 182 -2.19 -17.44 -8.41
CA LEU A 182 -0.92 -17.94 -7.89
C LEU A 182 0.08 -16.78 -7.83
N LEU A 183 0.86 -16.77 -6.74
CA LEU A 183 1.99 -15.85 -6.63
C LEU A 183 3.07 -16.29 -7.62
N ASP A 184 3.41 -15.40 -8.55
CA ASP A 184 4.51 -15.63 -9.48
C ASP A 184 5.83 -15.27 -8.79
N LEU A 185 6.67 -16.28 -8.54
CA LEU A 185 7.95 -16.12 -7.88
C LEU A 185 9.11 -15.93 -8.87
N ASP A 186 8.89 -16.24 -10.16
CA ASP A 186 9.92 -16.22 -11.20
C ASP A 186 9.90 -14.94 -12.03
N ASP A 187 8.94 -14.03 -11.76
CA ASP A 187 8.76 -12.80 -12.52
C ASP A 187 9.90 -11.81 -12.25
N SER A 188 10.70 -11.53 -13.29
CA SER A 188 11.72 -10.46 -13.29
C SER A 188 11.10 -9.16 -13.79
N PRO A 189 10.56 -8.32 -12.89
CA PRO A 189 9.88 -7.10 -13.30
C PRO A 189 10.84 -6.07 -13.89
N PRO A 190 10.36 -5.20 -14.80
CA PRO A 190 11.11 -4.00 -15.16
C PRO A 190 11.36 -3.14 -13.91
N PRO A 191 12.36 -2.24 -13.93
CA PRO A 191 12.74 -1.42 -12.76
C PRO A 191 11.58 -0.64 -12.14
N PHE A 192 10.61 -0.25 -12.94
CA PHE A 192 9.38 0.42 -12.50
C PHE A 192 8.22 0.08 -13.44
N LEU A 193 6.99 0.18 -12.91
CA LEU A 193 5.77 -0.03 -13.65
C LEU A 193 5.30 1.28 -14.25
N THR A 194 5.05 1.30 -15.58
CA THR A 194 4.29 2.36 -16.22
C THR A 194 2.85 1.90 -16.45
N ILE A 195 1.92 2.84 -16.31
CA ILE A 195 0.54 2.67 -16.75
C ILE A 195 0.30 3.63 -17.91
N ASP A 196 -0.08 3.07 -19.05
CA ASP A 196 -0.27 3.78 -20.31
C ASP A 196 -1.76 4.04 -20.52
N TYR A 197 -2.18 5.32 -20.39
CA TYR A 197 -3.57 5.72 -20.49
C TYR A 197 -3.86 6.33 -21.86
N ARG A 198 -4.83 5.75 -22.58
CA ARG A 198 -5.34 6.32 -23.83
C ARG A 198 -6.24 7.51 -23.54
N TRP A 199 -5.86 8.68 -23.99
CA TRP A 199 -6.63 9.91 -23.88
C TRP A 199 -6.66 10.64 -25.21
N ASN A 200 -7.87 10.81 -25.80
CA ASN A 200 -8.04 11.29 -27.16
C ASN A 200 -7.22 10.42 -28.14
N ASN A 201 -6.35 11.04 -28.95
CA ASN A 201 -5.46 10.37 -29.90
C ASN A 201 -4.02 10.24 -29.37
N SER A 202 -3.84 10.32 -28.05
CA SER A 202 -2.52 10.30 -27.41
C SER A 202 -2.49 9.28 -26.28
N THR A 203 -1.30 8.82 -25.94
CA THR A 203 -1.05 7.97 -24.76
C THR A 203 -0.39 8.80 -23.67
N LEU A 204 -0.97 8.79 -22.47
CA LEU A 204 -0.38 9.37 -21.27
C LEU A 204 0.31 8.25 -20.47
N ARG A 205 1.63 8.31 -20.36
CA ARG A 205 2.43 7.32 -19.63
C ARG A 205 2.82 7.83 -18.27
N LEU A 206 2.36 7.16 -17.23
CA LEU A 206 2.67 7.50 -15.85
C LEU A 206 3.36 6.34 -15.15
N PHE A 207 4.34 6.66 -14.32
CA PHE A 207 4.84 5.77 -13.27
C PHE A 207 4.57 6.41 -11.91
N SER A 208 4.58 5.61 -10.85
CA SER A 208 4.38 6.13 -9.50
C SER A 208 5.54 5.79 -8.57
N THR A 209 5.69 6.62 -7.55
CA THR A 209 6.50 6.37 -6.37
C THR A 209 5.63 6.36 -5.14
N ILE A 210 6.08 5.67 -4.10
CA ILE A 210 5.38 5.64 -2.81
C ILE A 210 6.29 6.23 -1.75
N THR A 211 5.76 7.19 -1.01
CA THR A 211 6.37 7.80 0.15
C THR A 211 5.58 7.41 1.40
N SER A 212 6.27 7.11 2.50
CA SER A 212 5.71 6.81 3.81
C SER A 212 6.44 7.63 4.88
N PHE A 213 5.85 7.74 6.07
CA PHE A 213 6.51 8.35 7.23
C PHE A 213 7.69 7.46 7.68
N GLY A 214 8.84 8.08 7.96
CA GLY A 214 10.06 7.35 8.28
C GLY A 214 10.07 6.71 9.67
N THR A 215 9.44 7.35 10.67
CA THR A 215 9.43 6.88 12.06
C THR A 215 8.04 7.03 12.70
N PRO A 216 7.01 6.38 12.16
CA PRO A 216 5.66 6.50 12.68
C PRO A 216 5.55 5.81 14.05
N GLN A 217 4.84 6.46 14.99
CA GLN A 217 4.53 5.91 16.31
C GLN A 217 3.02 5.57 16.46
N ASP A 218 2.27 5.74 15.39
CA ASP A 218 0.84 5.46 15.28
C ASP A 218 0.59 4.53 14.10
N VAL A 219 -0.32 3.58 14.27
CA VAL A 219 -0.66 2.57 13.26
C VAL A 219 -1.20 3.22 11.99
N ALA A 220 -2.08 4.23 12.10
CA ALA A 220 -2.66 4.88 10.93
C ALA A 220 -1.61 5.63 10.11
N LEU A 221 -0.62 6.27 10.76
CA LEU A 221 0.50 6.92 10.08
C LEU A 221 1.46 5.93 9.43
N GLN A 222 1.72 4.78 10.05
CA GLN A 222 2.56 3.75 9.46
C GLN A 222 1.95 3.14 8.19
N GLU A 223 0.63 2.98 8.19
CA GLU A 223 -0.10 2.39 7.08
C GLU A 223 -0.46 3.39 5.98
N MET A 224 -0.32 4.69 6.26
CA MET A 224 -0.56 5.73 5.29
C MET A 224 0.58 5.80 4.26
N ARG A 225 0.22 5.85 2.99
CA ARG A 225 1.14 5.94 1.86
C ARG A 225 0.72 7.09 0.96
N ILE A 226 1.70 7.84 0.47
CA ILE A 226 1.49 8.89 -0.53
C ILE A 226 1.99 8.36 -1.85
N GLU A 227 1.10 8.13 -2.80
CA GLU A 227 1.44 7.72 -4.15
C GLU A 227 1.48 8.94 -5.05
N SER A 228 2.67 9.25 -5.56
CA SER A 228 2.94 10.37 -6.46
C SER A 228 3.19 9.85 -7.87
N PHE A 229 2.46 10.38 -8.84
CA PHE A 229 2.56 9.97 -10.23
C PHE A 229 3.41 10.96 -11.03
N PHE A 230 4.22 10.42 -11.94
CA PHE A 230 5.14 11.20 -12.76
C PHE A 230 4.98 10.83 -14.23
N PRO A 231 5.15 11.81 -15.15
CA PRO A 231 5.17 11.53 -16.57
C PRO A 231 6.44 10.72 -16.94
N ALA A 232 6.26 9.64 -17.69
CA ALA A 232 7.35 8.80 -18.17
C ALA A 232 8.02 9.35 -19.44
N ASP A 233 7.38 10.32 -20.11
CA ASP A 233 7.89 10.95 -21.32
C ASP A 233 7.50 12.44 -21.38
N GLU A 234 8.14 13.18 -22.30
CA GLU A 234 7.94 14.62 -22.46
C GLU A 234 6.54 14.96 -23.01
N ALA A 235 5.96 14.11 -23.85
CA ALA A 235 4.61 14.31 -24.39
C ALA A 235 3.57 14.26 -23.27
N THR A 236 3.70 13.28 -22.36
CA THR A 236 2.86 13.17 -21.16
C THR A 236 3.06 14.37 -20.24
N ARG A 237 4.32 14.80 -20.06
CA ARG A 237 4.64 15.99 -19.25
C ARG A 237 3.92 17.22 -19.80
N ALA A 238 4.08 17.50 -21.08
CA ALA A 238 3.45 18.63 -21.74
C ALA A 238 1.91 18.58 -21.61
N ALA A 239 1.30 17.40 -21.78
CA ALA A 239 -0.14 17.23 -21.68
C ALA A 239 -0.67 17.47 -20.25
N LEU A 240 0.11 17.16 -19.21
CA LEU A 240 -0.29 17.36 -17.81
C LEU A 240 -0.05 18.80 -17.31
N THR A 241 0.92 19.52 -17.92
CA THR A 241 1.26 20.89 -17.54
C THR A 241 0.61 21.95 -18.42
N ALA A 242 -0.04 21.56 -19.53
CA ALA A 242 -0.72 22.48 -20.44
C ALA A 242 -1.77 23.31 -19.67
N PRO A 243 -1.80 24.63 -19.87
CA PRO A 243 -2.88 25.47 -19.36
C PRO A 243 -4.21 25.03 -19.97
N ARG A 244 -5.30 25.25 -19.25
CA ARG A 244 -6.67 24.87 -19.62
C ARG A 244 -7.28 25.85 -20.58
#